data_61d4ed607b5f3d0ba8bf359a6380f98c
#
_entry.id   61d4ed607b5f3d0ba8bf359a6380f98c
#
_cell.length_a   1.000
_cell.length_b   1.000
_cell.length_c   1.000
_cell.angle_alpha   90.00
_cell.angle_beta   90.00
_cell.angle_gamma   90.00
#
_symmetry.space_group_name_H-M   'P 1'
#
loop_
_entity.id
_entity.type
_entity.pdbx_description
1 polymer ?
#
loop_
_entity_poly.entity_id
_entity_poly.type
_entity_poly.pdbx_seq_one_letter_code
_entity_poly.pdbx_strand_id
1 'polypeptide(L)'
;MNGLMLVRESYPVGFAAMSGVLGAILGSFLGVVVDRVPGMVMEEACRSNLLFPASHCPVCQHALRAWENIPLLSWLALRGRCRCCQSAIPLRLFLLELVMALFFGVTAWWIPGLASLFSLWVLAAFLLPLAMIDGQHQLLPDCLTQPLLWAGLLFHAFSHGLPLRDALLGAVAGYLSLWLVYWAFRLLTRREGLGYGDFKLLAALGAWCGWQALPEIELIAALSGIVGYLLLNKLNKNNLTIAFGPYLAFAGIALYTSQLFSLTY
;
A
#
# COMPACT_ATOMS: atom_id res chain seq x y z
N MET A 1 29.33 -1.27 12.45
CA MET A 1 28.14 -0.46 12.75
C MET A 1 27.95 0.52 11.59
N ASN A 2 26.81 0.46 10.93
CA ASN A 2 26.58 1.36 9.79
C ASN A 2 26.31 2.78 10.30
N GLY A 3 26.85 3.81 9.62
CA GLY A 3 26.71 5.22 10.04
C GLY A 3 25.26 5.65 10.33
N LEU A 4 24.28 5.08 9.60
CA LEU A 4 22.85 5.31 9.85
C LEU A 4 22.37 4.81 11.23
N MET A 5 22.91 3.71 11.77
CA MET A 5 22.59 3.26 13.13
C MET A 5 23.13 4.24 14.17
N LEU A 6 24.34 4.75 13.98
CA LEU A 6 24.91 5.79 14.85
C LEU A 6 24.07 7.06 14.86
N VAL A 7 23.62 7.53 13.69
CA VAL A 7 22.75 8.70 13.59
C VAL A 7 21.44 8.47 14.32
N ARG A 8 20.84 7.30 14.19
CA ARG A 8 19.59 6.95 14.88
C ARG A 8 19.74 6.94 16.39
N GLU A 9 20.82 6.34 16.90
CA GLU A 9 21.09 6.27 18.35
C GLU A 9 21.44 7.63 18.93
N SER A 10 22.21 8.47 18.19
CA SER A 10 22.62 9.80 18.64
C SER A 10 21.51 10.85 18.53
N TYR A 11 20.66 10.74 17.51
CA TYR A 11 19.61 11.73 17.20
C TYR A 11 18.27 11.06 16.83
N PRO A 12 17.62 10.34 17.75
CA PRO A 12 16.42 9.54 17.43
C PRO A 12 15.26 10.39 16.92
N VAL A 13 15.03 11.57 17.48
CA VAL A 13 13.99 12.51 17.01
C VAL A 13 14.29 13.02 15.60
N GLY A 14 15.54 13.37 15.33
CA GLY A 14 15.98 13.83 14.02
C GLY A 14 15.84 12.73 12.96
N PHE A 15 16.20 11.49 13.30
CA PHE A 15 16.02 10.33 12.42
C PHE A 15 14.56 10.06 12.10
N ALA A 16 13.67 10.08 13.11
CA ALA A 16 12.24 9.90 12.91
C ALA A 16 11.61 11.03 12.07
N ALA A 17 12.03 12.29 12.31
CA ALA A 17 11.56 13.43 11.52
C ALA A 17 12.00 13.33 10.04
N MET A 18 13.27 12.98 9.78
CA MET A 18 13.78 12.76 8.41
C MET A 18 13.06 11.60 7.72
N SER A 19 12.80 10.53 8.45
CA SER A 19 12.01 9.40 7.95
C SER A 19 10.59 9.82 7.59
N GLY A 20 9.96 10.65 8.40
CA GLY A 20 8.64 11.23 8.11
C GLY A 20 8.65 12.11 6.85
N VAL A 21 9.68 12.92 6.65
CA VAL A 21 9.85 13.72 5.41
C VAL A 21 10.00 12.79 4.20
N LEU A 22 10.79 11.72 4.30
CA LEU A 22 10.92 10.72 3.24
C LEU A 22 9.57 10.06 2.94
N GLY A 23 8.81 9.70 3.99
CA GLY A 23 7.46 9.16 3.85
C GLY A 23 6.52 10.12 3.13
N ALA A 24 6.55 11.41 3.44
CA ALA A 24 5.74 12.43 2.75
C ALA A 24 6.10 12.53 1.26
N ILE A 25 7.38 12.54 0.92
CA ILE A 25 7.87 12.58 -0.48
C ILE A 25 7.39 11.35 -1.24
N LEU A 26 7.54 10.15 -0.67
CA LEU A 26 7.02 8.92 -1.26
C LEU A 26 5.50 8.96 -1.38
N GLY A 27 4.78 9.44 -0.37
CA GLY A 27 3.33 9.60 -0.41
C GLY A 27 2.84 10.48 -1.56
N SER A 28 3.54 11.58 -1.82
CA SER A 28 3.25 12.45 -2.97
C SER A 28 3.43 11.72 -4.30
N PHE A 29 4.53 10.97 -4.46
CA PHE A 29 4.73 10.14 -5.65
C PHE A 29 3.68 9.03 -5.78
N LEU A 30 3.33 8.36 -4.68
CA LEU A 30 2.29 7.33 -4.67
C LEU A 30 0.92 7.88 -5.06
N GLY A 31 0.62 9.15 -4.77
CA GLY A 31 -0.55 9.85 -5.29
C GLY A 31 -0.60 9.85 -6.82
N VAL A 32 0.54 10.10 -7.47
CA VAL A 32 0.65 10.02 -8.93
C VAL A 32 0.45 8.58 -9.43
N VAL A 33 0.97 7.59 -8.71
CA VAL A 33 0.77 6.16 -9.04
C VAL A 33 -0.72 5.81 -8.98
N VAL A 34 -1.41 6.18 -7.90
CA VAL A 34 -2.85 5.92 -7.71
C VAL A 34 -3.70 6.55 -8.82
N ASP A 35 -3.34 7.75 -9.26
CA ASP A 35 -4.11 8.48 -10.27
C ASP A 35 -3.82 8.00 -11.70
N ARG A 36 -2.60 7.56 -12.01
CA ARG A 36 -2.20 7.24 -13.40
C ARG A 36 -2.24 5.76 -13.74
N VAL A 37 -1.86 4.87 -12.81
CA VAL A 37 -1.76 3.43 -13.10
C VAL A 37 -3.08 2.81 -13.55
N PRO A 38 -4.26 3.12 -12.96
CA PRO A 38 -5.52 2.57 -13.46
C PRO A 38 -5.78 2.91 -14.92
N GLY A 39 -5.56 4.17 -15.32
CA GLY A 39 -5.72 4.59 -16.72
C GLY A 39 -4.73 3.89 -17.66
N MET A 40 -3.48 3.69 -17.22
CA MET A 40 -2.46 2.98 -18.02
C MET A 40 -2.79 1.50 -18.23
N VAL A 41 -3.52 0.87 -17.30
CA VAL A 41 -3.89 -0.56 -17.38
C VAL A 41 -5.20 -0.76 -18.11
N MET A 42 -6.17 0.15 -17.94
CA MET A 42 -7.51 0.04 -18.54
C MET A 42 -7.59 0.60 -19.97
N GLU A 43 -6.74 1.57 -20.32
CA GLU A 43 -6.72 2.21 -21.62
C GLU A 43 -5.43 1.89 -22.37
N GLU A 44 -5.46 0.99 -23.36
CA GLU A 44 -4.30 0.64 -24.21
C GLU A 44 -3.71 1.85 -24.97
N ALA A 45 -4.48 2.93 -25.13
CA ALA A 45 -4.09 4.16 -25.84
C ALA A 45 -3.54 5.26 -24.90
N CYS A 46 -3.38 4.99 -23.61
CA CYS A 46 -2.91 6.01 -22.67
C CYS A 46 -1.44 6.38 -22.94
N ARG A 47 -1.21 7.59 -23.45
CA ARG A 47 0.12 8.14 -23.72
C ARG A 47 0.83 8.67 -22.45
N SER A 48 0.20 8.60 -21.29
CA SER A 48 0.79 9.02 -20.03
C SER A 48 1.64 7.89 -19.44
N ASN A 49 2.77 8.26 -18.82
CA ASN A 49 3.57 7.38 -17.98
C ASN A 49 3.75 8.03 -16.60
N LEU A 50 4.42 7.37 -15.66
CA LEU A 50 4.60 7.90 -14.30
C LEU A 50 5.42 9.20 -14.27
N LEU A 51 6.26 9.46 -15.28
CA LEU A 51 7.14 10.62 -15.36
C LEU A 51 6.54 11.75 -16.20
N PHE A 52 5.81 11.43 -17.27
CA PHE A 52 5.25 12.40 -18.22
C PHE A 52 3.73 12.20 -18.41
N PRO A 53 2.97 13.31 -18.56
CA PRO A 53 3.38 14.72 -18.41
C PRO A 53 3.71 15.09 -16.96
N ALA A 54 4.34 16.27 -16.74
CA ALA A 54 4.56 16.82 -15.40
C ALA A 54 3.22 17.00 -14.64
N SER A 55 3.28 17.05 -13.32
CA SER A 55 2.08 17.24 -12.48
C SER A 55 1.39 18.56 -12.86
N HIS A 56 0.09 18.50 -13.07
CA HIS A 56 -0.75 19.63 -13.51
C HIS A 56 -2.12 19.57 -12.87
N CYS A 57 -2.80 20.70 -12.81
CA CYS A 57 -4.18 20.76 -12.36
C CYS A 57 -5.11 20.08 -13.39
N PRO A 58 -5.98 19.13 -12.99
CA PRO A 58 -6.86 18.44 -13.94
C PRO A 58 -7.92 19.36 -14.57
N VAL A 59 -8.24 20.50 -13.93
CA VAL A 59 -9.28 21.43 -14.40
C VAL A 59 -8.71 22.47 -15.36
N CYS A 60 -7.63 23.18 -14.99
CA CYS A 60 -7.09 24.28 -15.79
C CYS A 60 -5.79 23.94 -16.53
N GLN A 61 -5.29 22.69 -16.39
CA GLN A 61 -4.05 22.21 -17.01
C GLN A 61 -2.79 23.03 -16.64
N HIS A 62 -2.90 23.88 -15.59
CA HIS A 62 -1.76 24.62 -15.07
C HIS A 62 -0.68 23.64 -14.57
N ALA A 63 0.53 23.75 -15.09
CA ALA A 63 1.68 22.95 -14.65
C ALA A 63 2.11 23.36 -13.22
N LEU A 64 2.21 22.41 -12.30
CA LEU A 64 2.60 22.69 -10.93
C LEU A 64 4.07 23.11 -10.85
N ARG A 65 4.33 24.19 -10.12
CA ARG A 65 5.70 24.63 -9.80
C ARG A 65 6.33 23.71 -8.74
N ALA A 66 7.64 23.69 -8.65
CA ALA A 66 8.36 22.84 -7.67
C ALA A 66 7.86 23.01 -6.23
N TRP A 67 7.59 24.21 -5.76
CA TRP A 67 7.08 24.46 -4.42
C TRP A 67 5.61 24.06 -4.22
N GLU A 68 4.81 24.03 -5.30
CA GLU A 68 3.41 23.55 -5.29
C GLU A 68 3.33 22.02 -5.19
N ASN A 69 4.48 21.34 -5.35
CA ASN A 69 4.63 19.91 -5.25
C ASN A 69 5.36 19.46 -3.95
N ILE A 70 5.62 20.39 -3.03
CA ILE A 70 6.18 20.05 -1.70
C ILE A 70 5.09 19.36 -0.88
N PRO A 71 5.30 18.09 -0.47
CA PRO A 71 4.27 17.33 0.23
C PRO A 71 3.79 18.04 1.50
N LEU A 72 2.51 17.89 1.80
CA LEU A 72 1.79 18.49 2.94
C LEU A 72 1.80 20.02 2.93
N LEU A 73 2.97 20.64 2.78
CA LEU A 73 3.14 22.09 2.87
C LEU A 73 2.42 22.84 1.76
N SER A 74 2.49 22.35 0.53
CA SER A 74 1.81 22.97 -0.61
C SER A 74 0.29 22.96 -0.44
N TRP A 75 -0.27 21.84 0.00
CA TRP A 75 -1.72 21.72 0.23
C TRP A 75 -2.19 22.66 1.34
N LEU A 76 -1.45 22.76 2.45
CA LEU A 76 -1.75 23.66 3.56
C LEU A 76 -1.62 25.12 3.14
N ALA A 77 -0.53 25.50 2.45
CA ALA A 77 -0.30 26.88 1.97
C ALA A 77 -1.37 27.34 0.97
N LEU A 78 -1.80 26.43 0.08
CA LEU A 78 -2.84 26.68 -0.91
C LEU A 78 -4.27 26.45 -0.37
N ARG A 79 -4.41 26.06 0.90
CA ARG A 79 -5.69 25.74 1.55
C ARG A 79 -6.53 24.74 0.76
N GLY A 80 -5.86 23.75 0.18
CA GLY A 80 -6.49 22.68 -0.60
C GLY A 80 -7.08 23.13 -1.94
N ARG A 81 -6.61 24.26 -2.53
CA ARG A 81 -7.13 24.82 -3.77
C ARG A 81 -6.04 25.07 -4.80
N CYS A 82 -6.35 24.89 -6.08
CA CYS A 82 -5.44 25.24 -7.15
C CYS A 82 -5.17 26.75 -7.14
N ARG A 83 -3.91 27.13 -7.32
CA ARG A 83 -3.50 28.55 -7.35
C ARG A 83 -4.13 29.31 -8.53
N CYS A 84 -4.31 28.66 -9.66
CA CYS A 84 -4.80 29.30 -10.89
C CYS A 84 -6.33 29.38 -10.93
N CYS A 85 -7.03 28.24 -10.85
CA CYS A 85 -8.48 28.17 -11.05
C CYS A 85 -9.28 28.00 -9.76
N GLN A 86 -8.63 27.93 -8.58
CA GLN A 86 -9.26 27.74 -7.27
C GLN A 86 -10.08 26.44 -7.13
N SER A 87 -9.96 25.49 -8.07
CA SER A 87 -10.57 24.17 -7.93
C SER A 87 -10.01 23.44 -6.72
N ALA A 88 -10.83 22.63 -6.05
CA ALA A 88 -10.42 21.87 -4.88
C ALA A 88 -9.40 20.77 -5.25
N ILE A 89 -8.30 20.70 -4.49
CA ILE A 89 -7.34 19.59 -4.56
C ILE A 89 -7.89 18.44 -3.72
N PRO A 90 -7.99 17.21 -4.27
CA PRO A 90 -8.56 16.08 -3.56
C PRO A 90 -7.87 15.84 -2.20
N LEU A 91 -8.66 15.78 -1.14
CA LEU A 91 -8.16 15.53 0.23
C LEU A 91 -7.42 14.19 0.35
N ARG A 92 -7.78 13.20 -0.49
CA ARG A 92 -7.14 11.88 -0.53
C ARG A 92 -5.62 11.95 -0.76
N LEU A 93 -5.14 12.91 -1.56
CA LEU A 93 -3.71 13.09 -1.83
C LEU A 93 -2.99 13.59 -0.58
N PHE A 94 -3.53 14.60 0.09
CA PHE A 94 -3.00 15.09 1.36
C PHE A 94 -3.00 13.99 2.44
N LEU A 95 -4.08 13.22 2.54
CA LEU A 95 -4.17 12.12 3.51
C LEU A 95 -3.13 11.02 3.24
N LEU A 96 -2.88 10.69 1.97
CA LEU A 96 -1.85 9.71 1.61
C LEU A 96 -0.45 10.18 2.02
N GLU A 97 -0.11 11.44 1.74
CA GLU A 97 1.16 12.05 2.17
C GLU A 97 1.30 12.04 3.70
N LEU A 98 0.23 12.41 4.41
CA LEU A 98 0.21 12.45 5.87
C LEU A 98 0.35 11.05 6.48
N VAL A 99 -0.40 10.07 5.97
CA VAL A 99 -0.34 8.67 6.44
C VAL A 99 1.06 8.11 6.24
N MET A 100 1.66 8.33 5.06
CA MET A 100 3.03 7.89 4.78
C MET A 100 4.05 8.58 5.66
N ALA A 101 3.92 9.89 5.88
CA ALA A 101 4.80 10.64 6.77
C ALA A 101 4.75 10.13 8.21
N LEU A 102 3.54 9.95 8.74
CA LEU A 102 3.34 9.42 10.09
C LEU A 102 3.82 7.97 10.21
N PHE A 103 3.48 7.13 9.25
CA PHE A 103 3.89 5.73 9.25
C PHE A 103 5.42 5.57 9.26
N PHE A 104 6.13 6.30 8.39
CA PHE A 104 7.59 6.26 8.34
C PHE A 104 8.22 6.84 9.61
N GLY A 105 7.72 7.97 10.11
CA GLY A 105 8.24 8.59 11.32
C GLY A 105 8.03 7.73 12.56
N VAL A 106 6.82 7.20 12.75
CA VAL A 106 6.48 6.35 13.90
C VAL A 106 7.25 5.03 13.85
N THR A 107 7.27 4.35 12.71
CA THR A 107 8.01 3.07 12.59
C THR A 107 9.51 3.24 12.73
N ALA A 108 10.07 4.37 12.27
CA ALA A 108 11.48 4.71 12.49
C ALA A 108 11.83 4.86 13.96
N TRP A 109 10.89 5.28 14.78
CA TRP A 109 11.07 5.37 16.25
C TRP A 109 11.02 4.01 16.91
N TRP A 110 10.08 3.14 16.52
CA TRP A 110 9.80 1.90 17.23
C TRP A 110 10.61 0.70 16.75
N ILE A 111 10.91 0.56 15.46
CA ILE A 111 11.56 -0.62 14.90
C ILE A 111 13.09 -0.46 14.92
N PRO A 112 13.83 -1.25 15.71
CA PRO A 112 15.26 -1.02 15.91
C PRO A 112 16.13 -1.43 14.72
N GLY A 113 15.75 -2.45 13.95
CA GLY A 113 16.54 -2.97 12.84
C GLY A 113 16.34 -2.15 11.55
N LEU A 114 17.42 -1.62 10.96
CA LEU A 114 17.31 -0.87 9.68
C LEU A 114 16.77 -1.72 8.53
N ALA A 115 17.16 -3.00 8.44
CA ALA A 115 16.66 -3.91 7.41
C ALA A 115 15.15 -4.16 7.59
N SER A 116 14.71 -4.41 8.81
CA SER A 116 13.29 -4.58 9.16
C SER A 116 12.47 -3.32 8.92
N LEU A 117 13.03 -2.16 9.26
CA LEU A 117 12.41 -0.88 9.02
C LEU A 117 12.22 -0.62 7.52
N PHE A 118 13.28 -0.83 6.73
CA PHE A 118 13.24 -0.64 5.29
C PHE A 118 12.27 -1.61 4.60
N SER A 119 12.26 -2.88 5.03
CA SER A 119 11.34 -3.89 4.50
C SER A 119 9.86 -3.50 4.74
N LEU A 120 9.54 -2.99 5.93
CA LEU A 120 8.20 -2.50 6.25
C LEU A 120 7.81 -1.28 5.41
N TRP A 121 8.76 -0.36 5.15
CA TRP A 121 8.52 0.80 4.31
C TRP A 121 8.26 0.42 2.85
N VAL A 122 9.01 -0.55 2.32
CA VAL A 122 8.77 -1.09 0.98
C VAL A 122 7.39 -1.74 0.91
N LEU A 123 7.06 -2.59 1.88
CA LEU A 123 5.73 -3.22 1.95
C LEU A 123 4.60 -2.19 1.94
N ALA A 124 4.68 -1.16 2.79
CA ALA A 124 3.68 -0.10 2.88
C ALA A 124 3.59 0.73 1.58
N ALA A 125 4.74 1.02 0.94
CA ALA A 125 4.79 1.78 -0.31
C ALA A 125 4.08 1.09 -1.49
N PHE A 126 3.98 -0.23 -1.48
CA PHE A 126 3.20 -0.99 -2.46
C PHE A 126 1.76 -1.22 -2.02
N LEU A 127 1.53 -1.56 -0.75
CA LEU A 127 0.19 -1.92 -0.27
C LEU A 127 -0.77 -0.73 -0.21
N LEU A 128 -0.28 0.47 0.17
CA LEU A 128 -1.15 1.65 0.24
C LEU A 128 -1.71 2.07 -1.12
N PRO A 129 -0.92 2.23 -2.20
CA PRO A 129 -1.49 2.52 -3.51
C PRO A 129 -2.36 1.38 -4.04
N LEU A 130 -2.00 0.11 -3.82
CA LEU A 130 -2.85 -1.03 -4.19
C LEU A 130 -4.22 -0.97 -3.50
N ALA A 131 -4.25 -0.70 -2.19
CA ALA A 131 -5.49 -0.53 -1.44
C ALA A 131 -6.34 0.65 -1.96
N MET A 132 -5.71 1.78 -2.31
CA MET A 132 -6.42 2.94 -2.85
C MET A 132 -6.96 2.69 -4.26
N ILE A 133 -6.19 2.05 -5.12
CA ILE A 133 -6.59 1.71 -6.49
C ILE A 133 -7.75 0.71 -6.44
N ASP A 134 -7.62 -0.35 -5.65
CA ASP A 134 -8.68 -1.35 -5.52
C ASP A 134 -9.97 -0.75 -4.94
N GLY A 135 -9.87 0.09 -3.91
CA GLY A 135 -11.02 0.78 -3.33
C GLY A 135 -11.76 1.72 -4.29
N GLN A 136 -11.11 2.22 -5.36
CA GLN A 136 -11.70 3.14 -6.32
C GLN A 136 -12.12 2.46 -7.62
N HIS A 137 -11.34 1.49 -8.09
CA HIS A 137 -11.45 0.90 -9.43
C HIS A 137 -11.69 -0.61 -9.40
N GLN A 138 -11.65 -1.24 -8.21
CA GLN A 138 -11.72 -2.70 -8.06
C GLN A 138 -10.67 -3.42 -8.93
N LEU A 139 -9.48 -2.85 -8.98
CA LEU A 139 -8.36 -3.29 -9.80
C LEU A 139 -7.10 -3.40 -8.94
N LEU A 140 -6.41 -4.53 -9.05
CA LEU A 140 -5.09 -4.75 -8.46
C LEU A 140 -4.06 -4.93 -9.58
N PRO A 141 -3.35 -3.88 -9.99
CA PRO A 141 -2.46 -3.90 -11.13
C PRO A 141 -1.26 -4.84 -10.94
N ASP A 142 -0.95 -5.66 -11.94
CA ASP A 142 0.19 -6.59 -11.92
C ASP A 142 1.52 -5.85 -11.82
N CYS A 143 1.62 -4.64 -12.36
CA CYS A 143 2.81 -3.80 -12.26
C CYS A 143 3.14 -3.35 -10.83
N LEU A 144 2.24 -3.54 -9.87
CA LEU A 144 2.48 -3.31 -8.44
C LEU A 144 2.51 -4.62 -7.65
N THR A 145 1.58 -5.57 -7.90
CA THR A 145 1.50 -6.84 -7.16
C THR A 145 2.70 -7.75 -7.42
N GLN A 146 3.16 -7.83 -8.68
CA GLN A 146 4.31 -8.68 -9.02
C GLN A 146 5.63 -8.17 -8.43
N PRO A 147 6.00 -6.89 -8.57
CA PRO A 147 7.20 -6.38 -7.90
C PRO A 147 7.13 -6.52 -6.38
N LEU A 148 5.95 -6.37 -5.77
CA LEU A 148 5.76 -6.58 -4.35
C LEU A 148 6.09 -8.02 -3.94
N LEU A 149 5.59 -9.02 -4.67
CA LEU A 149 5.86 -10.44 -4.44
C LEU A 149 7.36 -10.73 -4.53
N TRP A 150 8.00 -10.29 -5.62
CA TRP A 150 9.42 -10.49 -5.83
C TRP A 150 10.28 -9.78 -4.79
N ALA A 151 9.90 -8.56 -4.38
CA ALA A 151 10.59 -7.84 -3.32
C ALA A 151 10.59 -8.61 -1.99
N GLY A 152 9.47 -9.25 -1.63
CA GLY A 152 9.37 -10.10 -0.44
C GLY A 152 10.29 -11.31 -0.50
N LEU A 153 10.26 -12.05 -1.62
CA LEU A 153 11.14 -13.21 -1.84
C LEU A 153 12.62 -12.82 -1.81
N LEU A 154 12.99 -11.74 -2.50
CA LEU A 154 14.37 -11.25 -2.53
C LEU A 154 14.81 -10.77 -1.13
N PHE A 155 13.95 -10.07 -0.41
CA PHE A 155 14.28 -9.65 0.95
C PHE A 155 14.62 -10.86 1.84
N HIS A 156 13.81 -11.91 1.82
CA HIS A 156 14.06 -13.12 2.61
C HIS A 156 15.21 -14.00 2.08
N ALA A 157 15.55 -13.88 0.80
CA ALA A 157 16.74 -14.56 0.26
C ALA A 157 18.05 -13.99 0.83
N PHE A 158 18.07 -12.70 1.20
CA PHE A 158 19.26 -12.02 1.72
C PHE A 158 19.17 -11.65 3.20
N SER A 159 18.01 -11.80 3.85
CA SER A 159 17.82 -11.56 5.28
C SER A 159 17.86 -12.86 6.06
N HIS A 160 18.19 -12.76 7.37
CA HIS A 160 18.23 -13.92 8.28
C HIS A 160 16.94 -14.11 9.09
N GLY A 161 15.85 -13.41 8.72
CA GLY A 161 14.57 -13.50 9.43
C GLY A 161 13.79 -14.76 9.08
N LEU A 162 12.84 -14.65 8.16
CA LEU A 162 12.03 -15.78 7.69
C LEU A 162 12.84 -16.62 6.69
N PRO A 163 12.85 -17.98 6.79
CA PRO A 163 13.47 -18.84 5.79
C PRO A 163 12.84 -18.63 4.40
N LEU A 164 13.66 -18.56 3.35
CA LEU A 164 13.18 -18.40 1.96
C LEU A 164 12.16 -19.50 1.57
N ARG A 165 12.32 -20.71 2.10
CA ARG A 165 11.37 -21.81 1.91
C ARG A 165 9.96 -21.42 2.38
N ASP A 166 9.85 -20.80 3.56
CA ASP A 166 8.56 -20.42 4.15
C ASP A 166 7.93 -19.24 3.39
N ALA A 167 8.75 -18.32 2.89
CA ALA A 167 8.30 -17.25 2.01
C ALA A 167 7.77 -17.78 0.66
N LEU A 168 8.47 -18.75 0.05
CA LEU A 168 8.02 -19.42 -1.18
C LEU A 168 6.73 -20.22 -0.96
N LEU A 169 6.66 -21.01 0.11
CA LEU A 169 5.43 -21.73 0.47
C LEU A 169 4.29 -20.75 0.77
N GLY A 170 4.59 -19.62 1.40
CA GLY A 170 3.63 -18.55 1.63
C GLY A 170 3.07 -17.97 0.34
N ALA A 171 3.93 -17.68 -0.63
CA ALA A 171 3.48 -17.18 -1.93
C ALA A 171 2.55 -18.17 -2.65
N VAL A 172 2.94 -19.45 -2.69
CA VAL A 172 2.15 -20.52 -3.34
C VAL A 172 0.84 -20.75 -2.58
N ALA A 173 0.90 -20.91 -1.25
CA ALA A 173 -0.27 -21.17 -0.43
C ALA A 173 -1.25 -19.98 -0.45
N GLY A 174 -0.75 -18.74 -0.41
CA GLY A 174 -1.58 -17.54 -0.47
C GLY A 174 -2.33 -17.41 -1.79
N TYR A 175 -1.69 -17.78 -2.93
CA TYR A 175 -2.39 -17.83 -4.20
C TYR A 175 -3.45 -18.94 -4.23
N LEU A 176 -3.07 -20.14 -3.81
CA LEU A 176 -3.92 -21.32 -3.91
C LEU A 176 -5.11 -21.28 -2.94
N SER A 177 -4.98 -20.69 -1.74
CA SER A 177 -6.06 -20.61 -0.77
C SER A 177 -7.29 -19.90 -1.35
N LEU A 178 -7.10 -18.65 -1.82
CA LEU A 178 -8.20 -17.90 -2.44
C LEU A 178 -8.63 -18.45 -3.79
N TRP A 179 -7.71 -19.05 -4.57
CA TRP A 179 -8.05 -19.72 -5.82
C TRP A 179 -8.97 -20.92 -5.57
N LEU A 180 -8.70 -21.73 -4.56
CA LEU A 180 -9.57 -22.86 -4.18
C LEU A 180 -10.94 -22.38 -3.68
N VAL A 181 -10.98 -21.33 -2.84
CA VAL A 181 -12.22 -20.72 -2.37
C VAL A 181 -13.04 -20.18 -3.55
N TYR A 182 -12.40 -19.50 -4.49
CA TYR A 182 -13.06 -18.99 -5.70
C TYR A 182 -13.71 -20.11 -6.52
N TRP A 183 -12.98 -21.18 -6.82
CA TRP A 183 -13.52 -22.29 -7.59
C TRP A 183 -14.60 -23.06 -6.84
N ALA A 184 -14.45 -23.28 -5.54
CA ALA A 184 -15.49 -23.90 -4.72
C ALA A 184 -16.78 -23.06 -4.75
N PHE A 185 -16.67 -21.76 -4.56
CA PHE A 185 -17.81 -20.84 -4.63
C PHE A 185 -18.45 -20.80 -6.02
N ARG A 186 -17.66 -20.70 -7.08
CA ARG A 186 -18.13 -20.69 -8.47
C ARG A 186 -18.84 -21.96 -8.87
N LEU A 187 -18.34 -23.12 -8.43
CA LEU A 187 -18.99 -24.42 -8.69
C LEU A 187 -20.34 -24.55 -7.96
N LEU A 188 -20.44 -24.05 -6.73
CA LEU A 188 -21.63 -24.12 -5.92
C LEU A 188 -22.70 -23.09 -6.33
N THR A 189 -22.30 -21.86 -6.63
CA THR A 189 -23.23 -20.73 -6.83
C THR A 189 -23.37 -20.29 -8.28
N ARG A 190 -22.46 -20.72 -9.16
CA ARG A 190 -22.32 -20.28 -10.56
C ARG A 190 -22.14 -18.75 -10.68
N ARG A 191 -21.65 -18.10 -9.64
CA ARG A 191 -21.36 -16.65 -9.60
C ARG A 191 -19.89 -16.42 -9.33
N GLU A 192 -19.35 -15.31 -9.85
CA GLU A 192 -18.00 -14.87 -9.51
C GLU A 192 -18.07 -14.06 -8.21
N GLY A 193 -17.32 -14.51 -7.18
CA GLY A 193 -17.37 -13.89 -5.85
C GLY A 193 -16.12 -13.14 -5.44
N LEU A 194 -14.98 -13.35 -6.13
CA LEU A 194 -13.67 -12.77 -5.81
C LEU A 194 -12.92 -12.36 -7.08
N GLY A 195 -12.12 -11.32 -6.99
CA GLY A 195 -11.24 -10.89 -8.08
C GLY A 195 -9.94 -11.71 -8.14
N TYR A 196 -9.44 -11.97 -9.35
CA TYR A 196 -8.12 -12.63 -9.54
C TYR A 196 -6.95 -11.82 -8.95
N GLY A 197 -7.13 -10.52 -8.79
CA GLY A 197 -6.13 -9.64 -8.19
C GLY A 197 -5.86 -9.95 -6.72
N ASP A 198 -6.91 -10.33 -5.95
CA ASP A 198 -6.81 -10.67 -4.54
C ASP A 198 -5.90 -11.90 -4.31
N PHE A 199 -5.92 -12.89 -5.23
CA PHE A 199 -5.05 -14.07 -5.14
C PHE A 199 -3.57 -13.67 -5.26
N LYS A 200 -3.26 -12.75 -6.18
CA LYS A 200 -1.90 -12.25 -6.40
C LYS A 200 -1.43 -11.41 -5.22
N LEU A 201 -2.33 -10.60 -4.66
CA LEU A 201 -2.02 -9.79 -3.48
C LEU A 201 -1.76 -10.67 -2.26
N LEU A 202 -2.61 -11.70 -2.01
CA LEU A 202 -2.39 -12.62 -0.90
C LEU A 202 -1.12 -13.46 -1.10
N ALA A 203 -0.80 -13.85 -2.34
CA ALA A 203 0.48 -14.48 -2.66
C ALA A 203 1.67 -13.57 -2.31
N ALA A 204 1.58 -12.29 -2.65
CA ALA A 204 2.60 -11.32 -2.28
C ALA A 204 2.72 -11.18 -0.75
N LEU A 205 1.61 -11.10 -0.02
CA LEU A 205 1.62 -11.05 1.45
C LEU A 205 2.21 -12.33 2.06
N GLY A 206 1.90 -13.50 1.48
CA GLY A 206 2.51 -14.77 1.88
C GLY A 206 4.03 -14.81 1.67
N ALA A 207 4.52 -14.17 0.60
CA ALA A 207 5.96 -14.01 0.38
C ALA A 207 6.65 -13.14 1.44
N TRP A 208 5.94 -12.16 2.03
CA TRP A 208 6.45 -11.28 3.08
C TRP A 208 6.31 -11.87 4.49
N CYS A 209 5.15 -12.46 4.80
CA CYS A 209 4.79 -12.90 6.15
C CYS A 209 5.00 -14.40 6.40
N GLY A 210 5.21 -15.18 5.33
CA GLY A 210 5.29 -16.65 5.39
C GLY A 210 3.91 -17.32 5.39
N TRP A 211 3.91 -18.62 5.14
CA TRP A 211 2.67 -19.41 5.04
C TRP A 211 1.90 -19.51 6.36
N GLN A 212 2.60 -19.45 7.51
CA GLN A 212 1.99 -19.55 8.82
C GLN A 212 1.06 -18.37 9.15
N ALA A 213 1.35 -17.20 8.59
CA ALA A 213 0.56 -15.98 8.80
C ALA A 213 -0.70 -15.88 7.91
N LEU A 214 -0.80 -16.68 6.86
CA LEU A 214 -1.91 -16.59 5.90
C LEU A 214 -3.29 -16.74 6.53
N PRO A 215 -3.56 -17.72 7.42
CA PRO A 215 -4.88 -17.85 8.04
C PRO A 215 -5.27 -16.62 8.86
N GLU A 216 -4.30 -15.99 9.53
CA GLU A 216 -4.53 -14.78 10.32
C GLU A 216 -4.78 -13.58 9.41
N ILE A 217 -4.04 -13.45 8.29
CA ILE A 217 -4.26 -12.40 7.28
C ILE A 217 -5.67 -12.51 6.71
N GLU A 218 -6.07 -13.70 6.28
CA GLU A 218 -7.39 -13.96 5.70
C GLU A 218 -8.50 -13.68 6.71
N LEU A 219 -8.33 -14.11 7.96
CA LEU A 219 -9.31 -13.88 9.03
C LEU A 219 -9.46 -12.38 9.34
N ILE A 220 -8.36 -11.66 9.54
CA ILE A 220 -8.38 -10.21 9.83
C ILE A 220 -8.98 -9.46 8.63
N ALA A 221 -8.59 -9.80 7.41
CA ALA A 221 -9.13 -9.19 6.20
C ALA A 221 -10.63 -9.44 6.07
N ALA A 222 -11.10 -10.67 6.30
CA ALA A 222 -12.52 -11.01 6.25
C ALA A 222 -13.33 -10.27 7.34
N LEU A 223 -12.86 -10.28 8.58
CA LEU A 223 -13.55 -9.60 9.69
C LEU A 223 -13.60 -8.08 9.47
N SER A 224 -12.48 -7.46 9.09
CA SER A 224 -12.43 -6.03 8.79
C SER A 224 -13.29 -5.67 7.57
N GLY A 225 -13.35 -6.55 6.56
CA GLY A 225 -14.22 -6.41 5.40
C GLY A 225 -15.69 -6.46 5.77
N ILE A 226 -16.11 -7.39 6.64
CA ILE A 226 -17.49 -7.47 7.15
C ILE A 226 -17.85 -6.20 7.93
N VAL A 227 -16.97 -5.74 8.82
CA VAL A 227 -17.20 -4.49 9.56
C VAL A 227 -17.34 -3.31 8.61
N GLY A 228 -16.42 -3.19 7.62
CA GLY A 228 -16.47 -2.15 6.59
C GLY A 228 -17.79 -2.19 5.80
N TYR A 229 -18.24 -3.39 5.41
CA TYR A 229 -19.54 -3.58 4.74
C TYR A 229 -20.70 -3.07 5.59
N LEU A 230 -20.79 -3.49 6.83
CA LEU A 230 -21.88 -3.11 7.72
C LEU A 230 -21.93 -1.59 7.95
N LEU A 231 -20.76 -0.94 8.10
CA LEU A 231 -20.67 0.51 8.26
C LEU A 231 -21.10 1.25 6.99
N LEU A 232 -20.59 0.84 5.82
CA LEU A 232 -20.92 1.49 4.54
C LEU A 232 -22.39 1.25 4.15
N ASN A 233 -22.92 0.05 4.36
CA ASN A 233 -24.32 -0.27 4.08
C ASN A 233 -25.29 0.54 4.96
N LYS A 234 -24.87 0.86 6.20
CA LYS A 234 -25.66 1.74 7.10
C LYS A 234 -25.69 3.19 6.61
N LEU A 235 -24.60 3.64 5.94
CA LEU A 235 -24.45 5.00 5.42
C LEU A 235 -25.07 5.15 4.02
N ASN A 236 -24.98 4.13 3.18
CA ASN A 236 -25.40 4.19 1.77
C ASN A 236 -26.16 2.90 1.39
N LYS A 237 -27.49 3.01 1.18
CA LYS A 237 -28.39 1.88 0.94
C LYS A 237 -28.31 1.23 -0.46
N ASN A 238 -27.36 1.61 -1.30
CA ASN A 238 -27.22 1.04 -2.64
C ASN A 238 -26.29 -0.17 -2.63
N ASN A 239 -26.56 -1.16 -3.50
CA ASN A 239 -25.78 -2.39 -3.68
C ASN A 239 -24.27 -2.09 -3.77
N LEU A 240 -23.57 -2.20 -2.64
CA LEU A 240 -22.13 -1.95 -2.56
C LEU A 240 -21.39 -3.25 -2.91
N THR A 241 -20.68 -3.24 -4.03
CA THR A 241 -19.56 -4.16 -4.22
C THR A 241 -18.38 -3.64 -3.42
N ILE A 242 -17.84 -4.46 -2.52
CA ILE A 242 -16.69 -4.07 -1.69
C ILE A 242 -15.43 -4.60 -2.30
N ALA A 243 -14.46 -3.71 -2.47
CA ALA A 243 -13.08 -4.07 -2.77
C ALA A 243 -12.46 -4.80 -1.58
N PHE A 244 -11.86 -5.97 -1.77
CA PHE A 244 -11.28 -6.79 -0.71
C PHE A 244 -9.80 -6.44 -0.45
N GLY A 245 -9.09 -5.91 -1.46
CA GLY A 245 -7.69 -5.52 -1.40
C GLY A 245 -7.31 -4.58 -0.25
N PRO A 246 -8.09 -3.54 0.07
CA PRO A 246 -7.79 -2.65 1.21
C PRO A 246 -7.71 -3.39 2.55
N TYR A 247 -8.58 -4.38 2.77
CA TYR A 247 -8.61 -5.17 4.00
C TYR A 247 -7.44 -6.16 4.06
N LEU A 248 -7.07 -6.77 2.93
CA LEU A 248 -5.87 -7.59 2.81
C LEU A 248 -4.60 -6.77 3.07
N ALA A 249 -4.52 -5.56 2.49
CA ALA A 249 -3.38 -4.67 2.70
C ALA A 249 -3.24 -4.26 4.18
N PHE A 250 -4.35 -3.92 4.83
CA PHE A 250 -4.37 -3.61 6.25
C PHE A 250 -3.92 -4.80 7.11
N ALA A 251 -4.47 -5.99 6.87
CA ALA A 251 -4.12 -7.21 7.59
C ALA A 251 -2.63 -7.57 7.41
N GLY A 252 -2.13 -7.45 6.16
CA GLY A 252 -0.73 -7.72 5.84
C GLY A 252 0.24 -6.79 6.56
N ILE A 253 -0.01 -5.46 6.54
CA ILE A 253 0.82 -4.48 7.26
C ILE A 253 0.79 -4.75 8.77
N ALA A 254 -0.39 -4.99 9.34
CA ALA A 254 -0.57 -5.21 10.77
C ALA A 254 0.19 -6.45 11.24
N LEU A 255 0.04 -7.58 10.54
CA LEU A 255 0.72 -8.83 10.89
C LEU A 255 2.23 -8.76 10.66
N TYR A 256 2.67 -8.22 9.53
CA TYR A 256 4.10 -8.05 9.29
C TYR A 256 4.76 -7.18 10.36
N THR A 257 4.09 -6.09 10.74
CA THR A 257 4.56 -5.22 11.82
C THR A 257 4.64 -5.98 13.14
N SER A 258 3.62 -6.78 13.51
CA SER A 258 3.63 -7.59 14.74
C SER A 258 4.75 -8.63 14.76
N GLN A 259 5.01 -9.28 13.61
CA GLN A 259 6.14 -10.21 13.46
C GLN A 259 7.49 -9.53 13.70
N LEU A 260 7.67 -8.31 13.15
CA LEU A 260 8.90 -7.55 13.40
C LEU A 260 9.10 -7.20 14.88
N PHE A 261 8.02 -6.87 15.59
CA PHE A 261 8.08 -6.66 17.04
C PHE A 261 8.42 -7.93 17.81
N SER A 262 7.84 -9.08 17.46
CA SER A 262 8.12 -10.35 18.15
C SER A 262 9.56 -10.86 17.94
N LEU A 263 10.23 -10.43 16.87
CA LEU A 263 11.64 -10.76 16.62
C LEU A 263 12.62 -9.85 17.38
N THR A 264 12.13 -8.75 17.95
CA THR A 264 12.97 -7.75 18.63
C THR A 264 12.94 -7.88 20.16
N TYR A 265 12.01 -8.64 20.70
CA TYR A 265 11.87 -8.97 22.12
C TYR A 265 11.94 -10.49 22.34
#